data_c5b573bc0dc18ceb74cc54a77e9c33a5
#
_entry.id   c5b573bc0dc18ceb74cc54a77e9c33a5
#
_cell.length_a   1.000
_cell.length_b   1.000
_cell.length_c   1.000
_cell.angle_alpha   90.00
_cell.angle_beta   90.00
_cell.angle_gamma   90.00
#
_symmetry.space_group_name_H-M   'P 1'
#
loop_
_entity.id
_entity.type
_entity.pdbx_description
1 polymer ?
#
loop_
_entity_poly.entity_id
_entity_poly.type
_entity_poly.pdbx_seq_one_letter_code
_entity_poly.pdbx_strand_id
1 'polypeptide(L)'
;ATFNVGRQWQVFGQATYGKGIGQYLNDISNLNVDIVPDPDKEGKMQALPMLGWYAGLQYNISPKVFLSSTYSMSRLYSENGYPANEPSTYRYGQYFVANLFWNVTPNMQVGAEYLRGWRTNFDDSTNHANRMNLLVQYSF
;
A
#
# COMPACT_ATOMS: atom_id res chain seq x y z
N ALA A 1 11.86 -1.05 8.41
CA ALA A 1 13.15 -1.74 8.54
C ALA A 1 13.65 -2.16 7.16
N THR A 2 14.98 -2.21 6.99
CA THR A 2 15.65 -2.69 5.76
C THR A 2 16.83 -3.57 6.20
N PHE A 3 16.96 -4.72 5.57
CA PHE A 3 18.01 -5.70 5.87
C PHE A 3 18.69 -6.14 4.57
N ASN A 4 20.03 -6.12 4.55
CA ASN A 4 20.82 -6.68 3.45
C ASN A 4 21.16 -8.14 3.75
N VAL A 5 20.86 -9.03 2.82
CA VAL A 5 21.16 -10.47 2.89
C VAL A 5 22.19 -10.80 1.82
N GLY A 6 23.45 -10.87 2.25
CA GLY A 6 24.57 -10.98 1.33
C GLY A 6 24.77 -9.69 0.51
N ARG A 7 25.32 -9.82 -0.71
CA ARG A 7 25.62 -8.68 -1.59
C ARG A 7 24.51 -8.36 -2.60
N GLN A 8 23.57 -9.28 -2.80
CA GLN A 8 22.60 -9.22 -3.89
C GLN A 8 21.19 -8.95 -3.42
N TRP A 9 20.84 -9.36 -2.19
CA TRP A 9 19.47 -9.25 -1.69
C TRP A 9 19.32 -8.16 -0.66
N GLN A 10 18.22 -7.44 -0.78
CA GLN A 10 17.74 -6.50 0.24
C GLN A 10 16.27 -6.83 0.53
N VAL A 11 15.94 -6.99 1.80
CA VAL A 11 14.57 -7.18 2.28
C VAL A 11 14.16 -5.93 3.05
N PHE A 12 12.96 -5.43 2.81
CA PHE A 12 12.47 -4.23 3.48
C PHE A 12 10.99 -4.35 3.82
N GLY A 13 10.56 -3.61 4.82
CA GLY A 13 9.16 -3.59 5.22
C GLY A 13 8.88 -2.61 6.34
N GLN A 14 7.60 -2.29 6.47
CA GLN A 14 7.06 -1.42 7.50
C GLN A 14 5.63 -1.82 7.82
N ALA A 15 5.21 -1.62 9.08
CA ALA A 15 3.82 -1.72 9.49
C ALA A 15 3.47 -0.54 10.39
N THR A 16 2.24 -0.07 10.27
CA THR A 16 1.66 1.01 11.08
C THR A 16 0.25 0.59 11.48
N TYR A 17 -0.05 0.68 12.78
CA TYR A 17 -1.38 0.42 13.32
C TYR A 17 -1.79 1.54 14.25
N GLY A 18 -3.05 1.96 14.19
CA GLY A 18 -3.61 2.98 15.08
C GLY A 18 -5.07 3.26 14.78
N LYS A 19 -5.68 4.16 15.55
CA LYS A 19 -7.03 4.64 15.30
C LYS A 19 -6.97 6.05 14.71
N GLY A 20 -7.80 6.33 13.68
CA GLY A 20 -7.86 7.64 13.03
C GLY A 20 -6.58 8.04 12.32
N ILE A 21 -5.89 7.10 11.71
CA ILE A 21 -4.61 7.31 11.02
C ILE A 21 -4.72 7.23 9.49
N GLY A 22 -5.92 7.39 8.95
CA GLY A 22 -6.18 7.24 7.50
C GLY A 22 -5.35 8.18 6.64
N GLN A 23 -5.05 9.39 7.11
CA GLN A 23 -4.19 10.34 6.38
C GLN A 23 -2.77 9.80 6.10
N TYR A 24 -2.29 8.83 6.88
CA TYR A 24 -0.99 8.19 6.69
C TYR A 24 -1.06 6.92 5.81
N LEU A 25 -2.25 6.54 5.37
CA LEU A 25 -2.52 5.36 4.54
C LEU A 25 -3.14 5.80 3.21
N ASN A 26 -2.37 5.78 2.14
CA ASN A 26 -2.75 6.36 0.84
C ASN A 26 -4.15 5.94 0.35
N ASP A 27 -4.52 4.66 0.52
CA ASP A 27 -5.83 4.15 0.06
C ASP A 27 -7.00 4.62 0.92
N ILE A 28 -6.73 5.06 2.15
CA ILE A 28 -7.74 5.45 3.13
C ILE A 28 -7.81 6.97 3.28
N SER A 29 -6.75 7.69 2.90
CA SER A 29 -6.57 9.13 3.16
C SER A 29 -7.72 10.04 2.66
N ASN A 30 -8.39 9.64 1.60
CA ASN A 30 -9.49 10.43 1.00
C ASN A 30 -10.89 9.90 1.30
N LEU A 31 -11.01 8.91 2.18
CA LEU A 31 -12.30 8.25 2.48
C LEU A 31 -13.06 8.92 3.64
N ASN A 32 -12.45 9.87 4.34
CA ASN A 32 -13.02 10.57 5.50
C ASN A 32 -13.52 9.62 6.62
N VAL A 33 -12.79 8.52 6.82
CA VAL A 33 -13.14 7.47 7.80
C VAL A 33 -12.30 7.49 9.07
N ASP A 34 -11.48 8.52 9.26
CA ASP A 34 -10.64 8.67 10.47
C ASP A 34 -11.50 8.77 11.71
N ILE A 35 -12.56 9.57 11.63
CA ILE A 35 -13.53 9.79 12.69
C ILE A 35 -14.91 9.70 12.07
N VAL A 36 -15.74 8.79 12.61
CA VAL A 36 -17.10 8.53 12.14
C VAL A 36 -18.09 8.62 13.32
N PRO A 37 -19.39 8.87 13.08
CA PRO A 37 -20.39 8.75 14.13
C PRO A 37 -20.35 7.37 14.78
N ASP A 38 -20.49 7.33 16.10
CA ASP A 38 -20.59 6.08 16.86
C ASP A 38 -22.05 5.56 16.76
N PRO A 39 -22.29 4.40 16.11
CA PRO A 39 -23.67 3.88 15.96
C PRO A 39 -24.34 3.51 17.28
N ASP A 40 -23.55 3.19 18.31
CA ASP A 40 -24.07 2.76 19.62
C ASP A 40 -24.30 3.96 20.57
N LYS A 41 -23.80 5.16 20.23
CA LYS A 41 -23.85 6.32 21.12
C LYS A 41 -24.19 7.59 20.35
N GLU A 42 -25.46 7.97 20.39
CA GLU A 42 -25.97 9.17 19.74
C GLU A 42 -25.14 10.43 20.11
N GLY A 43 -24.79 11.20 19.09
CA GLY A 43 -24.00 12.43 19.24
C GLY A 43 -22.51 12.25 19.58
N LYS A 44 -22.01 11.02 19.61
CA LYS A 44 -20.58 10.75 19.78
C LYS A 44 -19.90 10.35 18.48
N MET A 45 -18.61 10.62 18.42
CA MET A 45 -17.74 10.24 17.32
C MET A 45 -16.76 9.17 17.79
N GLN A 46 -16.37 8.28 16.89
CA GLN A 46 -15.34 7.26 17.14
C GLN A 46 -14.26 7.28 16.06
N ALA A 47 -13.02 7.02 16.46
CA ALA A 47 -11.91 6.84 15.55
C ALA A 47 -11.76 5.35 15.22
N LEU A 48 -11.79 5.00 13.92
CA LEU A 48 -11.71 3.61 13.48
C LEU A 48 -10.28 3.06 13.52
N PRO A 49 -10.10 1.78 13.90
CA PRO A 49 -8.80 1.11 13.83
C PRO A 49 -8.38 0.86 12.39
N MET A 50 -7.11 1.09 12.10
CA MET A 50 -6.52 0.95 10.77
C MET A 50 -5.15 0.29 10.85
N LEU A 51 -4.82 -0.50 9.83
CA LEU A 51 -3.53 -1.14 9.65
C LEU A 51 -3.03 -0.87 8.25
N GLY A 52 -1.79 -0.42 8.14
CA GLY A 52 -1.06 -0.38 6.87
C GLY A 52 0.25 -1.14 7.01
N TRP A 53 0.62 -1.96 6.03
CA TRP A 53 1.91 -2.61 6.00
C TRP A 53 2.36 -2.89 4.57
N TYR A 54 3.66 -2.97 4.41
CA TYR A 54 4.28 -3.50 3.20
C TYR A 54 5.51 -4.34 3.54
N ALA A 55 5.80 -5.30 2.68
CA ALA A 55 7.02 -6.06 2.68
C ALA A 55 7.51 -6.21 1.23
N GLY A 56 8.80 -6.12 1.04
CA GLY A 56 9.38 -6.22 -0.28
C GLY A 56 10.80 -6.75 -0.25
N LEU A 57 11.25 -7.10 -1.44
CA LEU A 57 12.61 -7.57 -1.67
C LEU A 57 13.16 -6.91 -2.94
N GLN A 58 14.47 -6.71 -2.94
CA GLN A 58 15.23 -6.28 -4.09
C GLN A 58 16.33 -7.29 -4.36
N TYR A 59 16.55 -7.60 -5.62
CA TYR A 59 17.64 -8.44 -6.09
C TYR A 59 18.50 -7.69 -7.10
N ASN A 60 19.77 -7.50 -6.76
CA ASN A 60 20.75 -6.86 -7.62
C ASN A 60 21.35 -7.90 -8.58
N ILE A 61 20.86 -7.92 -9.82
CA ILE A 61 21.34 -8.82 -10.89
C ILE A 61 22.78 -8.46 -11.26
N SER A 62 23.05 -7.16 -11.32
CA SER A 62 24.39 -6.59 -11.62
C SER A 62 24.50 -5.22 -10.96
N PRO A 63 25.70 -4.57 -10.97
CA PRO A 63 25.85 -3.20 -10.49
C PRO A 63 24.94 -2.17 -11.19
N LYS A 64 24.38 -2.51 -12.34
CA LYS A 64 23.55 -1.62 -13.15
C LYS A 64 22.08 -2.04 -13.23
N VAL A 65 21.75 -3.29 -12.89
CA VAL A 65 20.39 -3.84 -13.07
C VAL A 65 19.90 -4.46 -11.77
N PHE A 66 18.71 -4.08 -11.35
CA PHE A 66 18.04 -4.68 -10.21
C PHE A 66 16.55 -4.90 -10.45
N LEU A 67 16.03 -5.93 -9.81
CA LEU A 67 14.61 -6.23 -9.68
C LEU A 67 14.16 -5.86 -8.27
N SER A 68 12.95 -5.35 -8.13
CA SER A 68 12.28 -5.25 -6.83
C SER A 68 10.86 -5.74 -6.92
N SER A 69 10.36 -6.28 -5.81
CA SER A 69 8.96 -6.66 -5.67
C SER A 69 8.48 -6.26 -4.29
N THR A 70 7.25 -5.74 -4.24
CA THR A 70 6.63 -5.32 -2.98
C THR A 70 5.19 -5.81 -2.95
N TYR A 71 4.79 -6.32 -1.80
CA TYR A 71 3.40 -6.56 -1.48
C TYR A 71 3.00 -5.64 -0.33
N SER A 72 1.84 -5.00 -0.46
CA SER A 72 1.32 -4.06 0.54
C SER A 72 -0.16 -4.26 0.78
N MET A 73 -0.61 -3.86 1.96
CA MET A 73 -2.01 -3.88 2.34
C MET A 73 -2.33 -2.70 3.26
N SER A 74 -3.47 -2.07 3.02
CA SER A 74 -4.12 -1.16 3.96
C SER A 74 -5.48 -1.72 4.34
N ARG A 75 -5.85 -1.64 5.62
CA ARG A 75 -7.08 -2.23 6.14
C ARG A 75 -7.74 -1.30 7.15
N LEU A 76 -9.04 -1.13 6.96
CA LEU A 76 -9.96 -0.51 7.89
C LEU A 76 -10.70 -1.60 8.66
N TYR A 77 -10.76 -1.49 9.98
CA TYR A 77 -11.48 -2.44 10.83
C TYR A 77 -12.82 -1.85 11.26
N SER A 78 -13.81 -2.73 11.35
CA SER A 78 -15.08 -2.39 11.98
C SER A 78 -14.89 -2.14 13.47
N GLU A 79 -15.61 -1.17 14.01
CA GLU A 79 -15.71 -0.90 15.43
C GLU A 79 -17.14 -0.41 15.74
N ASN A 80 -17.75 -0.88 16.83
CA ASN A 80 -19.09 -0.51 17.27
C ASN A 80 -20.14 -0.52 16.13
N GLY A 81 -20.17 -1.59 15.33
CA GLY A 81 -21.13 -1.74 14.25
C GLY A 81 -20.87 -0.93 12.98
N TYR A 82 -19.77 -0.15 12.88
CA TYR A 82 -19.41 0.50 11.63
C TYR A 82 -18.92 -0.55 10.59
N PRO A 83 -19.33 -0.47 9.31
CA PRO A 83 -20.27 0.45 8.65
C PRO A 83 -21.70 -0.12 8.65
N ALA A 84 -22.54 0.25 9.62
CA ALA A 84 -23.86 -0.33 9.79
C ALA A 84 -24.78 -0.18 8.56
N ASN A 85 -24.68 0.95 7.84
CA ASN A 85 -25.61 1.31 6.76
C ASN A 85 -24.95 1.42 5.38
N GLU A 86 -23.65 1.22 5.25
CA GLU A 86 -22.88 1.39 4.01
C GLU A 86 -21.95 0.20 3.76
N PRO A 87 -22.47 -1.01 3.49
CA PRO A 87 -21.64 -2.20 3.34
C PRO A 87 -20.67 -2.13 2.14
N SER A 88 -20.93 -1.28 1.15
CA SER A 88 -20.02 -1.01 0.03
C SER A 88 -18.80 -0.15 0.39
N THR A 89 -18.65 0.22 1.68
CA THR A 89 -17.51 0.98 2.17
C THR A 89 -16.24 0.14 2.12
N TYR A 90 -15.10 0.82 1.85
CA TYR A 90 -13.78 0.23 1.81
C TYR A 90 -13.44 -0.55 3.08
N ARG A 91 -12.98 -1.79 2.94
CA ARG A 91 -12.50 -2.65 4.02
C ARG A 91 -11.00 -2.84 3.97
N TYR A 92 -10.45 -3.26 2.82
CA TYR A 92 -9.00 -3.33 2.62
C TYR A 92 -8.62 -3.25 1.15
N GLY A 93 -7.43 -2.73 0.91
CA GLY A 93 -6.76 -2.74 -0.38
C GLY A 93 -5.44 -3.50 -0.30
N GLN A 94 -5.09 -4.18 -1.36
CA GLN A 94 -3.87 -4.96 -1.50
C GLN A 94 -3.19 -4.61 -2.81
N TYR A 95 -1.86 -4.56 -2.82
CA TYR A 95 -1.08 -4.27 -4.02
C TYR A 95 0.10 -5.21 -4.12
N PHE A 96 0.31 -5.70 -5.31
CA PHE A 96 1.53 -6.35 -5.72
C PHE A 96 2.21 -5.47 -6.76
N VAL A 97 3.48 -5.16 -6.55
CA VAL A 97 4.29 -4.36 -7.45
C VAL A 97 5.55 -5.14 -7.80
N ALA A 98 5.91 -5.16 -9.06
CA ALA A 98 7.18 -5.69 -9.54
C ALA A 98 7.85 -4.67 -10.45
N ASN A 99 9.13 -4.40 -10.21
CA ASN A 99 9.92 -3.39 -10.91
C ASN A 99 11.21 -3.99 -11.47
N LEU A 100 11.58 -3.56 -12.66
CA LEU A 100 12.90 -3.78 -13.24
C LEU A 100 13.52 -2.40 -13.51
N PHE A 101 14.73 -2.17 -13.00
CA PHE A 101 15.48 -0.94 -13.22
C PHE A 101 16.84 -1.22 -13.84
N TRP A 102 17.24 -0.34 -14.77
CA TRP A 102 18.53 -0.37 -15.42
C TRP A 102 19.17 1.03 -15.41
N ASN A 103 20.32 1.13 -14.74
CA ASN A 103 21.19 2.30 -14.76
C ASN A 103 22.01 2.27 -16.07
N VAL A 104 21.49 2.89 -17.12
CA VAL A 104 22.10 2.90 -18.47
C VAL A 104 23.45 3.61 -18.42
N THR A 105 23.47 4.78 -17.76
CA THR A 105 24.66 5.56 -17.45
C THR A 105 24.65 5.98 -15.99
N PRO A 106 25.74 6.57 -15.43
CA PRO A 106 25.70 7.13 -14.08
C PRO A 106 24.58 8.14 -13.84
N ASN A 107 24.13 8.81 -14.88
CA ASN A 107 23.15 9.88 -14.82
C ASN A 107 21.78 9.49 -15.40
N MET A 108 21.63 8.29 -15.97
CA MET A 108 20.41 7.87 -16.63
C MET A 108 19.94 6.50 -16.14
N GLN A 109 18.72 6.46 -15.66
CA GLN A 109 18.02 5.23 -15.28
C GLN A 109 16.76 5.06 -16.12
N VAL A 110 16.50 3.84 -16.55
CA VAL A 110 15.23 3.43 -17.14
C VAL A 110 14.60 2.35 -16.28
N GLY A 111 13.27 2.29 -16.25
CA GLY A 111 12.55 1.32 -15.46
C GLY A 111 11.22 0.92 -16.07
N ALA A 112 10.79 -0.28 -15.73
CA ALA A 112 9.46 -0.78 -16.00
C ALA A 112 8.83 -1.29 -14.70
N GLU A 113 7.56 -0.97 -14.49
CA GLU A 113 6.79 -1.39 -13.32
C GLU A 113 5.51 -2.08 -13.77
N TYR A 114 5.20 -3.19 -13.17
CA TYR A 114 3.88 -3.80 -13.18
C TYR A 114 3.26 -3.71 -11.79
N LEU A 115 2.03 -3.21 -11.72
CA LEU A 115 1.25 -3.09 -10.50
C LEU A 115 -0.09 -3.81 -10.69
N ARG A 116 -0.45 -4.64 -9.72
CA ARG A 116 -1.78 -5.23 -9.58
C ARG A 116 -2.36 -4.88 -8.22
N GLY A 117 -3.55 -4.29 -8.23
CA GLY A 117 -4.28 -3.89 -7.03
C GLY A 117 -5.60 -4.60 -6.90
N TRP A 118 -6.02 -4.86 -5.68
CA TRP A 118 -7.34 -5.37 -5.30
C TRP A 118 -7.93 -4.48 -4.21
N ARG A 119 -9.20 -4.21 -4.31
CA ARG A 119 -9.98 -3.56 -3.27
C ARG A 119 -11.15 -4.46 -2.89
N THR A 120 -11.31 -4.73 -1.59
CA THR A 120 -12.46 -5.44 -1.03
C THR A 120 -13.20 -4.51 -0.07
N ASN A 121 -14.50 -4.48 -0.18
CA ASN A 121 -15.41 -3.71 0.66
C ASN A 121 -15.95 -4.57 1.82
N PHE A 122 -16.72 -3.98 2.74
CA PHE A 122 -17.31 -4.71 3.87
C PHE A 122 -18.42 -5.68 3.45
N ASP A 123 -19.02 -5.50 2.27
CA ASP A 123 -19.98 -6.44 1.65
C ASP A 123 -19.28 -7.62 0.92
N ASP A 124 -17.96 -7.77 1.11
CA ASP A 124 -17.10 -8.76 0.46
C ASP A 124 -17.01 -8.63 -1.07
N SER A 125 -17.60 -7.56 -1.65
CA SER A 125 -17.36 -7.24 -3.06
C SER A 125 -15.89 -6.90 -3.31
N THR A 126 -15.31 -7.49 -4.37
CA THR A 126 -13.89 -7.30 -4.71
C THR A 126 -13.74 -6.84 -6.15
N ASN A 127 -12.97 -5.78 -6.33
CA ASN A 127 -12.55 -5.27 -7.62
C ASN A 127 -11.02 -5.30 -7.74
N HIS A 128 -10.51 -5.37 -8.96
CA HIS A 128 -9.07 -5.35 -9.21
C HIS A 128 -8.72 -4.50 -10.43
N ALA A 129 -7.49 -4.03 -10.46
CA ALA A 129 -6.93 -3.29 -11.57
C ALA A 129 -5.46 -3.67 -11.80
N ASN A 130 -5.01 -3.52 -13.03
CA ASN A 130 -3.61 -3.69 -13.41
C ASN A 130 -3.11 -2.38 -14.03
N ARG A 131 -1.84 -2.06 -13.79
CA ARG A 131 -1.18 -0.91 -14.39
C ARG A 131 0.26 -1.27 -14.78
N MET A 132 0.70 -0.76 -15.93
CA MET A 132 2.10 -0.76 -16.32
C MET A 132 2.59 0.67 -16.40
N ASN A 133 3.77 0.92 -15.85
CA ASN A 133 4.46 2.19 -15.92
C ASN A 133 5.84 2.01 -16.54
N LEU A 134 6.29 3.01 -17.28
CA LEU A 134 7.66 3.13 -17.76
C LEU A 134 8.27 4.40 -17.17
N LEU A 135 9.53 4.33 -16.76
CA LEU A 135 10.29 5.42 -16.20
C LEU A 135 11.53 5.67 -17.04
N VAL A 136 11.79 6.93 -17.32
CA VAL A 136 13.10 7.43 -17.74
C VAL A 136 13.46 8.58 -16.81
N GLN A 137 14.55 8.44 -16.08
CA GLN A 137 15.06 9.46 -15.18
C GLN A 137 16.45 9.87 -15.60
N TYR A 138 16.70 11.18 -15.70
CA TYR A 138 18.00 11.76 -15.96
C TYR A 138 18.35 12.74 -14.84
N SER A 139 19.56 12.63 -14.28
CA SER A 139 20.10 13.52 -13.26
C SER A 139 21.24 14.33 -13.86
N PHE A 140 21.17 15.64 -13.79
CA PHE A 140 22.15 16.60 -14.31
C PHE A 140 22.80 17.41 -13.19
#